data_77fdf4877d2e966707a8b249c32fc2c1
#
_entry.id   77fdf4877d2e966707a8b249c32fc2c1
#
_cell.length_a   1.000
_cell.length_b   1.000
_cell.length_c   1.000
_cell.angle_alpha   90.00
_cell.angle_beta   90.00
_cell.angle_gamma   90.00
#
_symmetry.space_group_name_H-M   'P 1'
#
loop_
_entity.id
_entity.type
_entity.pdbx_description
1 polymer ?
#
loop_
_entity_poly.entity_id
_entity_poly.type
_entity_poly.pdbx_seq_one_letter_code
_entity_poly.pdbx_strand_id
1 'polypeptide(L)'
;MEGLINLLHTGGYSCTIANKGEIRTFTQRGVADIYDLLTQEPEFLKGASIADKVVGKGAAALMILGGIKELYTDIISTKALELLQKSDIKVSFTEKVPFIRNRNHTGGF
;
A
#
# COMPACT_ATOMS: atom_id res chain seq x y z
N MET A 1 14.18 -0.57 0.01
CA MET A 1 12.97 0.01 -0.58
C MET A 1 13.12 0.38 -2.06
N GLU A 2 14.28 0.88 -2.45
CA GLU A 2 14.49 1.22 -3.88
C GLU A 2 14.19 0.05 -4.82
N GLY A 3 14.63 -1.13 -4.44
CA GLY A 3 14.38 -2.30 -5.29
C GLY A 3 12.91 -2.60 -5.48
N LEU A 4 12.11 -2.40 -4.43
CA LEU A 4 10.67 -2.60 -4.52
C LEU A 4 10.02 -1.56 -5.43
N ILE A 5 10.47 -0.32 -5.32
CA ILE A 5 9.93 0.76 -6.14
C ILE A 5 10.25 0.53 -7.60
N ASN A 6 11.49 0.13 -7.89
CA ASN A 6 11.89 -0.18 -9.25
C ASN A 6 11.06 -1.34 -9.81
N LEU A 7 10.89 -2.38 -9.01
CA LEU A 7 10.08 -3.53 -9.43
C LEU A 7 8.65 -3.12 -9.70
N LEU A 8 8.08 -2.27 -8.85
CA LEU A 8 6.72 -1.77 -9.04
C LEU A 8 6.57 -1.11 -10.41
N HIS A 9 7.51 -0.22 -10.74
CA HIS A 9 7.40 0.55 -11.97
C HIS A 9 7.77 -0.26 -13.20
N THR A 10 8.87 -1.00 -13.15
CA THR A 10 9.32 -1.74 -14.34
C THR A 10 8.47 -2.95 -14.61
N GLY A 11 7.91 -3.57 -13.58
CA GLY A 11 7.07 -4.74 -13.73
C GLY A 11 5.61 -4.46 -14.03
N GLY A 12 5.20 -3.19 -13.95
CA GLY A 12 3.80 -2.84 -14.19
C GLY A 12 2.86 -3.36 -13.13
N TYR A 13 3.35 -3.56 -11.91
CA TYR A 13 2.52 -4.07 -10.82
C TYR A 13 1.76 -2.94 -10.16
N SER A 14 0.69 -3.28 -9.47
CA SER A 14 -0.06 -2.32 -8.66
C SER A 14 0.56 -2.20 -7.27
N CYS A 15 1.17 -3.27 -6.79
CA CYS A 15 1.72 -3.32 -5.44
C CYS A 15 2.84 -4.36 -5.36
N THR A 16 3.91 -4.05 -4.64
CA THR A 16 4.96 -5.02 -4.36
C THR A 16 5.22 -5.02 -2.86
N ILE A 17 5.39 -6.20 -2.29
CA ILE A 17 5.56 -6.36 -0.85
C ILE A 17 6.76 -7.26 -0.59
N ALA A 18 7.63 -6.83 0.31
CA ALA A 18 8.78 -7.63 0.70
C ALA A 18 8.79 -7.84 2.21
N ASN A 19 9.06 -9.07 2.61
CA ASN A 19 9.25 -9.40 4.02
C ASN A 19 10.04 -10.70 4.13
N LYS A 20 10.96 -10.73 5.08
CA LYS A 20 11.73 -11.93 5.43
C LYS A 20 12.37 -12.59 4.21
N GLY A 21 12.90 -11.79 3.29
CA GLY A 21 13.57 -12.31 2.12
C GLY A 21 12.66 -12.73 0.99
N GLU A 22 11.37 -12.60 1.16
CA GLU A 22 10.38 -12.94 0.13
C GLU A 22 9.79 -11.68 -0.48
N ILE A 23 9.62 -11.66 -1.79
CA ILE A 23 8.99 -10.55 -2.49
C ILE A 23 7.77 -11.09 -3.22
N ARG A 24 6.62 -10.42 -3.04
CA ARG A 24 5.39 -10.77 -3.75
C ARG A 24 4.92 -9.57 -4.55
N THR A 25 4.36 -9.85 -5.72
CA THR A 25 3.89 -8.83 -6.64
C THR A 25 2.40 -9.01 -6.90
N PHE A 26 1.70 -7.90 -7.08
CA PHE A 26 0.25 -7.91 -7.25
C PHE A 26 -0.14 -6.99 -8.38
N THR A 27 -1.23 -7.33 -9.05
CA THR A 27 -1.72 -6.55 -10.19
C THR A 27 -3.14 -6.06 -10.00
N GLN A 28 -3.82 -6.49 -8.96
CA GLN A 28 -5.19 -6.05 -8.72
C GLN A 28 -5.23 -4.64 -8.18
N ARG A 29 -6.32 -3.97 -8.43
CA ARG A 29 -6.53 -2.63 -7.90
C ARG A 29 -7.26 -2.70 -6.58
N GLY A 30 -7.12 -1.62 -5.81
CA GLY A 30 -7.84 -1.47 -4.57
C GLY A 30 -7.16 -2.20 -3.43
N VAL A 31 -7.95 -2.63 -2.47
CA VAL A 31 -7.42 -3.15 -1.22
C VAL A 31 -7.49 -4.68 -1.11
N ALA A 32 -7.97 -5.34 -2.16
CA ALA A 32 -8.23 -6.78 -2.07
C ALA A 32 -7.00 -7.59 -1.67
N ASP A 33 -5.86 -7.29 -2.28
CA ASP A 33 -4.66 -8.06 -2.00
C ASP A 33 -4.18 -7.85 -0.57
N ILE A 34 -4.22 -6.62 -0.08
CA ILE A 34 -3.83 -6.33 1.30
C ILE A 34 -4.80 -7.00 2.27
N TYR A 35 -6.09 -6.91 1.97
CA TYR A 35 -7.11 -7.53 2.81
C TYR A 35 -6.91 -9.04 2.90
N ASP A 36 -6.65 -9.69 1.76
CA ASP A 36 -6.44 -11.13 1.74
C ASP A 36 -5.21 -11.51 2.58
N LEU A 37 -4.11 -10.76 2.45
CA LEU A 37 -2.94 -11.04 3.26
C LEU A 37 -3.23 -10.86 4.75
N LEU A 38 -3.93 -9.78 5.09
CA LEU A 38 -4.25 -9.50 6.48
C LEU A 38 -5.07 -10.63 7.12
N THR A 39 -6.02 -11.18 6.36
CA THR A 39 -6.91 -12.22 6.89
C THR A 39 -6.32 -13.61 6.82
N GLN A 40 -5.50 -13.90 5.81
CA GLN A 40 -5.01 -15.24 5.57
C GLN A 40 -3.55 -15.46 5.95
N GLU A 41 -2.73 -14.42 5.81
CA GLU A 41 -1.30 -14.51 6.10
C GLU A 41 -0.81 -13.26 6.80
N PRO A 42 -1.36 -12.94 7.98
CA PRO A 42 -1.00 -11.69 8.66
C PRO A 42 0.48 -11.60 9.00
N GLU A 43 1.17 -12.74 9.17
CA GLU A 43 2.59 -12.71 9.47
C GLU A 43 3.40 -12.13 8.33
N PHE A 44 2.93 -12.27 7.09
CA PHE A 44 3.66 -11.71 5.95
C PHE A 44 3.59 -10.19 5.93
N LEU A 45 2.50 -9.60 6.42
CA LEU A 45 2.38 -8.16 6.48
C LEU A 45 3.16 -7.56 7.64
N LYS A 46 3.26 -8.27 8.75
CA LYS A 46 3.90 -7.73 9.94
C LYS A 46 5.38 -7.45 9.68
N GLY A 47 5.75 -6.18 9.77
CA GLY A 47 7.12 -5.76 9.51
C GLY A 47 7.49 -5.67 8.04
N ALA A 48 6.51 -5.74 7.15
CA ALA A 48 6.76 -5.74 5.70
C ALA A 48 7.09 -4.35 5.18
N SER A 49 7.75 -4.34 4.03
CA SER A 49 7.96 -3.13 3.22
C SER A 49 7.03 -3.22 2.03
N ILE A 50 6.33 -2.13 1.74
CA ILE A 50 5.36 -2.09 0.64
C ILE A 50 5.66 -0.93 -0.29
N ALA A 51 5.61 -1.19 -1.60
CA ALA A 51 5.61 -0.16 -2.62
C ALA A 51 4.30 -0.31 -3.39
N ASP A 52 3.53 0.78 -3.45
CA ASP A 52 2.19 0.75 -4.04
C ASP A 52 2.06 1.90 -5.02
N LYS A 53 1.15 1.78 -5.97
CA LYS A 53 0.92 2.89 -6.89
C LYS A 53 -0.01 3.93 -6.29
N VAL A 54 -1.05 3.49 -5.62
CA VAL A 54 -2.07 4.40 -5.10
C VAL A 54 -2.55 3.89 -3.75
N VAL A 55 -2.47 4.74 -2.73
CA VAL A 55 -2.91 4.39 -1.38
C VAL A 55 -3.98 5.37 -0.93
N GLY A 56 -5.18 4.86 -0.76
CA GLY A 56 -6.28 5.60 -0.16
C GLY A 56 -6.46 5.23 1.30
N LYS A 57 -7.49 5.82 1.90
CA LYS A 57 -7.77 5.64 3.32
C LYS A 57 -7.94 4.17 3.70
N GLY A 58 -8.68 3.41 2.88
CA GLY A 58 -8.93 2.00 3.19
C GLY A 58 -7.66 1.18 3.20
N ALA A 59 -6.81 1.38 2.20
CA ALA A 59 -5.54 0.66 2.14
C ALA A 59 -4.64 1.03 3.32
N ALA A 60 -4.60 2.32 3.66
CA ALA A 60 -3.79 2.78 4.79
C ALA A 60 -4.24 2.12 6.08
N ALA A 61 -5.55 2.04 6.30
CA ALA A 61 -6.08 1.41 7.51
C ALA A 61 -5.67 -0.06 7.60
N LEU A 62 -5.75 -0.78 6.48
CA LEU A 62 -5.36 -2.19 6.46
C LEU A 62 -3.86 -2.36 6.69
N MET A 63 -3.05 -1.47 6.14
CA MET A 63 -1.61 -1.52 6.35
C MET A 63 -1.24 -1.30 7.82
N ILE A 64 -1.94 -0.38 8.47
CA ILE A 64 -1.74 -0.13 9.91
C ILE A 64 -2.13 -1.37 10.70
N LEU A 65 -3.28 -1.96 10.40
CA LEU A 65 -3.71 -3.19 11.07
C LEU A 65 -2.72 -4.32 10.85
N GLY A 66 -2.14 -4.39 9.67
CA GLY A 66 -1.16 -5.42 9.34
C GLY A 66 0.19 -5.23 9.98
N GLY A 67 0.47 -4.03 10.49
CA GLY A 67 1.74 -3.76 11.16
C GLY A 67 2.92 -3.67 10.22
N ILE A 68 2.74 -3.12 9.04
CA ILE A 68 3.86 -2.98 8.10
C ILE A 68 4.90 -2.00 8.66
N LYS A 69 6.10 -2.10 8.16
CA LYS A 69 7.23 -1.29 8.65
C LYS A 69 7.37 0.01 7.89
N GLU A 70 7.24 -0.05 6.58
CA GLU A 70 7.44 1.13 5.73
C GLU A 70 6.61 1.01 4.45
N LEU A 71 6.28 2.17 3.92
CA LEU A 71 5.47 2.28 2.71
C LEU A 71 6.03 3.34 1.79
N TYR A 72 6.16 3.01 0.51
CA TYR A 72 6.29 3.99 -0.56
C TYR A 72 5.06 3.89 -1.44
N THR A 73 4.55 5.03 -1.91
CA THR A 73 3.47 5.00 -2.90
C THR A 73 3.64 6.16 -3.87
N ASP A 74 3.26 5.94 -5.12
CA ASP A 74 3.30 7.00 -6.11
C ASP A 74 2.30 8.10 -5.77
N ILE A 75 1.09 7.70 -5.39
CA ILE A 75 0.01 8.63 -5.08
C ILE A 75 -0.61 8.26 -3.74
N ILE A 76 -0.83 9.25 -2.90
CA ILE A 76 -1.45 9.03 -1.60
C ILE A 76 -2.52 10.09 -1.35
N SER A 77 -3.65 9.68 -0.78
CA SER A 77 -4.68 10.63 -0.41
C SER A 77 -4.32 11.32 0.90
N THR A 78 -4.87 12.53 1.09
CA THR A 78 -4.65 13.28 2.32
C THR A 78 -5.07 12.47 3.54
N LYS A 79 -6.22 11.81 3.48
CA LYS A 79 -6.72 11.01 4.59
C LYS A 79 -5.81 9.84 4.91
N ALA A 80 -5.31 9.17 3.87
CA ALA A 80 -4.39 8.06 4.06
C ALA A 80 -3.12 8.53 4.75
N LEU A 81 -2.57 9.65 4.28
CA LEU A 81 -1.36 10.19 4.88
C LEU A 81 -1.55 10.55 6.34
N GLU A 82 -2.69 11.19 6.66
CA GLU A 82 -3.00 11.53 8.05
C GLU A 82 -3.03 10.30 8.94
N LEU A 83 -3.67 9.23 8.47
CA LEU A 83 -3.73 7.98 9.24
C LEU A 83 -2.34 7.40 9.45
N LEU A 84 -1.55 7.34 8.38
CA LEU A 84 -0.23 6.73 8.45
C LEU A 84 0.74 7.55 9.31
N GLN A 85 0.59 8.87 9.32
CA GLN A 85 1.43 9.71 10.15
C GLN A 85 1.18 9.52 11.65
N LYS A 86 0.03 8.99 12.01
CA LYS A 86 -0.29 8.67 13.40
C LYS A 86 0.21 7.29 13.81
N SER A 87 0.76 6.55 12.86
CA SER A 87 1.29 5.22 13.11
C SER A 87 2.82 5.28 13.15
N ASP A 88 3.44 4.12 13.38
CA ASP A 88 4.90 4.02 13.35
C ASP A 88 5.45 3.71 11.97
N ILE A 89 4.59 3.67 10.97
CA ILE A 89 5.01 3.33 9.60
C ILE A 89 5.78 4.47 8.99
N LYS A 90 6.93 4.16 8.39
CA LYS A 90 7.68 5.14 7.62
C LYS A 90 7.02 5.29 6.26
N VAL A 91 6.63 6.50 5.91
CA VAL A 91 5.89 6.76 4.68
C VAL A 91 6.68 7.70 3.78
N SER A 92 6.76 7.34 2.51
CA SER A 92 7.25 8.24 1.47
C SER A 92 6.32 8.14 0.27
N PHE A 93 6.24 9.22 -0.49
CA PHE A 93 5.32 9.27 -1.63
C PHE A 93 5.81 10.29 -2.64
N THR A 94 5.30 10.17 -3.86
CA THR A 94 5.63 11.12 -4.93
C THR A 94 4.60 12.24 -4.99
N GLU A 95 3.32 11.90 -4.89
CA GLU A 95 2.25 12.89 -5.03
C GLU A 95 1.16 12.69 -3.99
N LYS A 96 0.74 13.80 -3.36
CA LYS A 96 -0.39 13.79 -2.43
C LYS A 96 -1.60 14.43 -3.11
N VAL A 97 -2.75 13.78 -3.01
CA VAL A 97 -3.98 14.28 -3.60
C VAL A 97 -5.08 14.35 -2.54
N PRO A 98 -6.09 15.23 -2.73
CA PRO A 98 -7.14 15.37 -1.71
C PRO A 98 -7.93 14.08 -1.49
N PHE A 99 -8.15 13.32 -2.54
CA PHE A 99 -8.86 12.04 -2.45
C PHE A 99 -8.54 11.21 -3.67
N ILE A 100 -8.79 9.90 -3.54
CA ILE A 100 -8.58 8.96 -4.63
C ILE A 100 -9.94 8.72 -5.30
N ARG A 101 -9.97 8.88 -6.63
CA ARG A 101 -11.18 8.62 -7.38
C ARG A 101 -11.34 7.14 -7.67
N ASN A 102 -12.56 6.68 -7.52
CA ASN A 102 -12.92 5.33 -7.93
C ASN A 102 -13.15 5.35 -9.44
N ARG A 103 -12.43 4.52 -10.16
CA ARG A 103 -12.53 4.48 -11.62
C ARG A 103 -13.88 4.04 -12.12
N ASN A 104 -14.58 3.26 -11.34
CA ASN A 104 -15.87 2.73 -11.75
C ASN A 104 -16.99 3.73 -11.59
N HIS A 105 -16.77 4.80 -10.90
CA HIS A 105 -17.77 5.79 -10.60
C HIS A 105 -18.98 5.19 -9.89
N THR A 106 -18.76 4.12 -9.18
CA THR A 106 -19.85 3.44 -8.48
C THR A 106 -19.87 3.90 -7.05
N GLY A 107 -20.08 5.18 -6.89
CA GLY A 107 -20.18 5.69 -5.56
C GLY A 107 -18.93 5.52 -4.77
N GLY A 108 -17.86 5.47 -5.25
CA GLY A 108 -16.63 5.49 -4.58
C GLY A 108 -16.67 4.87 -3.20
N PHE A 109 -15.81 5.11 -2.46
CA PHE A 109 -15.88 4.71 -1.06
C PHE A 109 -15.39 5.80 -0.17
#